data_8c29a2f0276cb52ee6fa1ff75a557dfa
#
_entry.id   8c29a2f0276cb52ee6fa1ff75a557dfa
#
_cell.length_a   1.000
_cell.length_b   1.000
_cell.length_c   1.000
_cell.angle_alpha   90.00
_cell.angle_beta   90.00
_cell.angle_gamma   90.00
#
_symmetry.space_group_name_H-M   'P 1'
#
loop_
_entity.id
_entity.type
_entity.pdbx_description
1 polymer ?
#
loop_
_entity_poly.entity_id
_entity_poly.type
_entity_poly.pdbx_seq_one_letter_code
_entity_poly.pdbx_strand_id
1 'polypeptide(L)'
;PGVLLSDAAPAEVAAALADRQVQWQAVFRANDYLLLDNRLHRGQVGYHVIALAESEVGLIPLNLGWMAGDPSRRTTPIPMLPEGRVVIQGRIYVPSGTPLMMQKPEPPAALPATVQTLYWDNWQGSLAALSGRTVFPFEVRIQPDSPHALVAEWAVVNQSPSKHIGYAVQWFAMAAVLVIIGLLRLTNLRSLLSGNRTHD
;
A
#
# COMPACT_ATOMS: atom_id res chain seq x y z
N PRO A 1 24.68 1.35 11.59
CA PRO A 1 24.74 -0.06 11.96
C PRO A 1 23.67 -0.78 11.15
N GLY A 2 24.14 -1.56 10.11
CA GLY A 2 23.28 -2.33 9.25
C GLY A 2 22.60 -3.44 10.06
N VAL A 3 21.28 -3.53 9.97
CA VAL A 3 20.54 -4.67 10.49
C VAL A 3 20.82 -5.85 9.56
N LEU A 4 21.55 -6.85 10.07
CA LEU A 4 21.71 -8.12 9.37
C LEU A 4 20.36 -8.83 9.39
N LEU A 5 19.75 -9.01 8.21
CA LEU A 5 18.39 -9.52 8.01
C LEU A 5 18.30 -11.06 8.03
N SER A 6 19.35 -11.78 8.50
CA SER A 6 19.44 -13.21 8.26
C SER A 6 18.59 -14.13 9.14
N ASP A 7 18.18 -13.71 10.35
CA ASP A 7 17.66 -14.65 11.35
C ASP A 7 16.31 -14.29 12.01
N ALA A 8 15.68 -13.18 11.64
CA ALA A 8 14.39 -12.79 12.23
C ALA A 8 13.20 -13.26 11.36
N ALA A 9 12.07 -13.60 12.02
CA ALA A 9 10.85 -13.96 11.32
C ALA A 9 10.41 -12.83 10.36
N PRO A 10 9.97 -13.12 9.13
CA PRO A 10 9.68 -12.11 8.11
C PRO A 10 8.72 -11.00 8.58
N ALA A 11 7.74 -11.33 9.42
CA ALA A 11 6.77 -10.37 9.93
C ALA A 11 7.37 -9.41 10.98
N GLU A 12 8.28 -9.87 11.83
CA GLU A 12 8.97 -9.04 12.84
C GLU A 12 9.95 -8.09 12.16
N VAL A 13 10.68 -8.57 11.15
CA VAL A 13 11.57 -7.76 10.32
C VAL A 13 10.76 -6.69 9.59
N ALA A 14 9.62 -7.07 9.01
CA ALA A 14 8.72 -6.15 8.34
C ALA A 14 8.26 -5.01 9.27
N ALA A 15 7.77 -5.35 10.47
CA ALA A 15 7.34 -4.36 11.46
C ALA A 15 8.47 -3.45 11.91
N ALA A 16 9.68 -4.00 12.09
CA ALA A 16 10.85 -3.24 12.52
C ALA A 16 11.40 -2.29 11.44
N LEU A 17 11.19 -2.61 10.16
CA LEU A 17 11.68 -1.83 9.01
C LEU A 17 10.65 -0.87 8.44
N ALA A 18 9.36 -1.07 8.73
CA ALA A 18 8.29 -0.23 8.21
C ALA A 18 8.56 1.25 8.48
N ASP A 19 8.33 2.08 7.47
CA ASP A 19 8.48 3.54 7.50
C ASP A 19 9.91 4.07 7.76
N ARG A 20 10.93 3.21 7.82
CA ARG A 20 12.32 3.67 7.97
C ARG A 20 12.81 4.33 6.67
N GLN A 21 13.49 5.45 6.85
CA GLN A 21 14.22 6.09 5.78
C GLN A 21 15.49 5.31 5.48
N VAL A 22 15.78 5.13 4.19
CA VAL A 22 16.96 4.44 3.69
C VAL A 22 17.62 5.26 2.60
N GLN A 23 18.95 5.13 2.53
CA GLN A 23 19.75 5.73 1.47
C GLN A 23 20.80 4.74 1.03
N TRP A 24 20.97 4.58 -0.29
CA TRP A 24 22.02 3.73 -0.86
C TRP A 24 22.43 4.20 -2.25
N GLN A 25 23.54 3.66 -2.73
CA GLN A 25 23.94 3.82 -4.12
C GLN A 25 23.28 2.73 -4.96
N ALA A 26 22.53 3.13 -5.97
CA ALA A 26 21.79 2.25 -6.85
C ALA A 26 22.35 2.28 -8.28
N VAL A 27 22.25 1.14 -8.97
CA VAL A 27 22.43 1.01 -10.41
C VAL A 27 21.13 0.41 -10.97
N PHE A 28 20.66 0.96 -12.10
CA PHE A 28 19.46 0.48 -12.77
C PHE A 28 19.82 -0.22 -14.06
N ARG A 29 19.09 -1.28 -14.38
CA ARG A 29 19.13 -1.93 -15.68
C ARG A 29 17.86 -1.56 -16.45
N ALA A 30 17.98 -1.29 -17.72
CA ALA A 30 16.89 -0.76 -18.54
C ALA A 30 15.60 -1.57 -18.53
N ASN A 31 15.69 -2.90 -18.34
CA ASN A 31 14.55 -3.81 -18.40
C ASN A 31 14.15 -4.40 -17.03
N ASP A 32 14.85 -4.06 -15.96
CA ASP A 32 14.58 -4.63 -14.63
C ASP A 32 13.55 -3.79 -13.89
N TYR A 33 12.30 -3.78 -14.37
CA TYR A 33 11.21 -3.06 -13.73
C TYR A 33 9.85 -3.77 -13.88
N LEU A 34 8.93 -3.39 -13.01
CA LEU A 34 7.50 -3.74 -13.06
C LEU A 34 6.66 -2.48 -13.21
N LEU A 35 5.62 -2.56 -14.00
CA LEU A 35 4.57 -1.54 -14.09
C LEU A 35 3.34 -2.02 -13.32
N LEU A 36 3.06 -1.37 -12.20
CA LEU A 36 1.89 -1.66 -11.38
C LEU A 36 0.70 -0.89 -11.93
N ASP A 37 -0.18 -1.58 -12.64
CA ASP A 37 -1.30 -1.02 -13.40
C ASP A 37 -2.45 -0.51 -12.50
N ASN A 38 -3.40 0.19 -13.15
CA ASN A 38 -4.61 0.74 -12.54
C ASN A 38 -4.34 1.72 -11.39
N ARG A 39 -3.27 2.53 -11.51
CA ARG A 39 -2.97 3.59 -10.56
C ARG A 39 -3.56 4.91 -11.05
N LEU A 40 -4.44 5.48 -10.22
CA LEU A 40 -5.09 6.76 -10.52
C LEU A 40 -4.31 7.91 -9.90
N HIS A 41 -4.03 8.92 -10.73
CA HIS A 41 -3.51 10.20 -10.28
C HIS A 41 -4.31 11.33 -10.93
N ARG A 42 -4.95 12.18 -10.13
CA ARG A 42 -5.81 13.31 -10.58
C ARG A 42 -6.84 12.91 -11.65
N GLY A 43 -7.43 11.72 -11.49
CA GLY A 43 -8.45 11.19 -12.43
C GLY A 43 -7.89 10.53 -13.69
N GLN A 44 -6.57 10.52 -13.89
CA GLN A 44 -5.91 9.85 -15.01
C GLN A 44 -5.42 8.47 -14.59
N VAL A 45 -5.65 7.48 -15.44
CA VAL A 45 -5.14 6.11 -15.25
C VAL A 45 -3.69 6.02 -15.70
N GLY A 46 -2.87 5.34 -14.92
CA GLY A 46 -1.46 5.13 -15.21
C GLY A 46 -0.90 3.97 -14.40
N TYR A 47 0.40 4.02 -14.19
CA TYR A 47 1.18 2.96 -13.57
C TYR A 47 2.06 3.53 -12.46
N HIS A 48 2.27 2.75 -11.39
CA HIS A 48 3.46 2.96 -10.57
C HIS A 48 4.62 2.17 -11.18
N VAL A 49 5.77 2.79 -11.26
CA VAL A 49 7.00 2.20 -11.79
C VAL A 49 7.80 1.64 -10.64
N ILE A 50 7.98 0.31 -10.61
CA ILE A 50 8.78 -0.39 -9.62
C ILE A 50 10.06 -0.88 -10.28
N ALA A 51 11.13 -0.13 -10.14
CA ALA A 51 12.44 -0.53 -10.66
C ALA A 51 13.14 -1.48 -9.67
N LEU A 52 13.81 -2.51 -10.18
CA LEU A 52 14.67 -3.36 -9.37
C LEU A 52 16.07 -2.73 -9.31
N ALA A 53 16.26 -1.87 -8.30
CA ALA A 53 17.49 -1.11 -8.13
C ALA A 53 18.59 -1.99 -7.52
N GLU A 54 19.72 -2.11 -8.22
CA GLU A 54 20.86 -2.89 -7.75
C GLU A 54 21.57 -2.18 -6.59
N SER A 55 21.88 -2.95 -5.55
CA SER A 55 22.64 -2.53 -4.38
C SER A 55 23.72 -3.55 -4.04
N GLU A 56 24.55 -3.27 -3.02
CA GLU A 56 25.56 -4.21 -2.53
C GLU A 56 24.95 -5.50 -1.95
N VAL A 57 23.73 -5.42 -1.42
CA VAL A 57 23.05 -6.56 -0.78
C VAL A 57 22.06 -7.28 -1.70
N GLY A 58 21.89 -6.82 -2.95
CA GLY A 58 20.94 -7.40 -3.90
C GLY A 58 20.09 -6.34 -4.59
N LEU A 59 18.97 -6.75 -5.15
CA LEU A 59 18.00 -5.88 -5.81
C LEU A 59 16.97 -5.36 -4.80
N ILE A 60 16.79 -4.06 -4.78
CA ILE A 60 15.78 -3.40 -3.95
C ILE A 60 14.63 -2.95 -4.86
N PRO A 61 13.42 -3.44 -4.65
CA PRO A 61 12.23 -2.95 -5.37
C PRO A 61 11.97 -1.47 -5.00
N LEU A 62 12.27 -0.57 -5.92
CA LEU A 62 12.13 0.87 -5.73
C LEU A 62 10.94 1.39 -6.52
N ASN A 63 9.94 1.90 -5.83
CA ASN A 63 8.82 2.59 -6.43
C ASN A 63 9.21 4.04 -6.72
N LEU A 64 9.36 4.35 -8.00
CA LEU A 64 9.73 5.68 -8.48
C LEU A 64 8.56 6.65 -8.51
N GLY A 65 7.32 6.18 -8.31
CA GLY A 65 6.12 6.98 -8.39
C GLY A 65 5.24 6.63 -9.59
N TRP A 66 4.25 7.49 -9.83
CA TRP A 66 3.26 7.30 -10.88
C TRP A 66 3.70 7.89 -12.21
N MET A 67 3.37 7.21 -13.28
CA MET A 67 3.55 7.61 -14.66
C MET A 67 2.25 7.44 -15.43
N ALA A 68 1.92 8.39 -16.31
CA ALA A 68 0.72 8.34 -17.12
C ALA A 68 0.74 7.13 -18.08
N GLY A 69 -0.40 6.45 -18.19
CA GLY A 69 -0.63 5.45 -19.20
C GLY A 69 -1.22 6.04 -20.48
N ASP A 70 -1.18 5.26 -21.57
CA ASP A 70 -1.92 5.58 -22.77
C ASP A 70 -3.43 5.42 -22.48
N PRO A 71 -4.25 6.48 -22.65
CA PRO A 71 -5.69 6.38 -22.46
C PRO A 71 -6.36 5.31 -23.32
N SER A 72 -5.82 5.05 -24.50
CA SER A 72 -6.30 4.00 -25.41
C SER A 72 -5.82 2.59 -25.03
N ARG A 73 -4.89 2.48 -24.07
CA ARG A 73 -4.23 1.23 -23.64
C ARG A 73 -3.59 0.42 -24.77
N ARG A 74 -3.27 1.06 -25.89
CA ARG A 74 -2.62 0.41 -27.04
C ARG A 74 -1.12 0.27 -26.86
N THR A 75 -0.54 1.15 -26.07
CA THR A 75 0.89 1.17 -25.80
C THR A 75 1.17 1.14 -24.30
N THR A 76 2.16 0.35 -23.94
CA THR A 76 2.69 0.35 -22.57
C THR A 76 3.82 1.36 -22.48
N PRO A 77 3.80 2.31 -21.53
CA PRO A 77 4.83 3.30 -21.42
C PRO A 77 6.15 2.65 -20.97
N ILE A 78 7.27 3.18 -21.45
CA ILE A 78 8.62 2.76 -21.06
C ILE A 78 9.18 3.83 -20.12
N PRO A 79 9.46 3.49 -18.85
CA PRO A 79 10.03 4.45 -17.92
C PRO A 79 11.49 4.76 -18.26
N MET A 80 11.86 6.03 -18.11
CA MET A 80 13.26 6.42 -18.20
C MET A 80 13.90 6.19 -16.83
N LEU A 81 14.73 5.14 -16.73
CA LEU A 81 15.46 4.83 -15.51
C LEU A 81 16.78 5.61 -15.47
N PRO A 82 17.28 5.99 -14.28
CA PRO A 82 18.57 6.68 -14.16
C PRO A 82 19.72 5.85 -14.71
N GLU A 83 20.66 6.50 -15.40
CA GLU A 83 21.87 5.86 -15.90
C GLU A 83 23.02 5.97 -14.88
N GLY A 84 23.87 4.95 -14.88
CA GLY A 84 25.04 4.90 -14.01
C GLY A 84 24.69 4.64 -12.54
N ARG A 85 25.61 5.07 -11.66
CA ARG A 85 25.46 4.91 -10.22
C ARG A 85 24.90 6.20 -9.62
N VAL A 86 23.73 6.12 -9.02
CA VAL A 86 23.01 7.25 -8.42
C VAL A 86 22.71 7.01 -6.95
N VAL A 87 22.62 8.07 -6.17
CA VAL A 87 22.21 7.99 -4.77
C VAL A 87 20.68 8.06 -4.71
N ILE A 88 20.10 7.03 -4.13
CA ILE A 88 18.64 6.94 -3.90
C ILE A 88 18.36 7.15 -2.43
N GLN A 89 17.33 7.95 -2.17
CA GLN A 89 16.72 8.12 -0.85
C GLN A 89 15.27 7.71 -0.93
N GLY A 90 14.82 6.98 0.06
CA GLY A 90 13.45 6.48 0.09
C GLY A 90 13.02 6.05 1.48
N ARG A 91 11.79 5.54 1.53
CA ARG A 91 11.18 5.00 2.75
C ARG A 91 10.73 3.58 2.49
N ILE A 92 11.06 2.65 3.38
CA ILE A 92 10.59 1.27 3.30
C ILE A 92 9.09 1.26 3.53
N TYR A 93 8.37 0.71 2.56
CA TYR A 93 6.93 0.52 2.64
C TYR A 93 6.60 -0.94 2.85
N VAL A 94 5.97 -1.23 3.98
CA VAL A 94 5.42 -2.53 4.30
C VAL A 94 3.90 -2.39 4.33
N PRO A 95 3.17 -3.06 3.44
CA PRO A 95 1.71 -3.01 3.46
C PRO A 95 1.17 -3.48 4.81
N SER A 96 0.27 -2.72 5.43
CA SER A 96 -0.42 -3.14 6.64
C SER A 96 -1.49 -4.18 6.27
N GLY A 97 -1.20 -5.44 6.56
CA GLY A 97 -2.07 -6.59 6.31
C GLY A 97 -1.89 -7.22 4.93
N THR A 98 -2.24 -8.50 4.85
CA THR A 98 -2.30 -9.23 3.58
C THR A 98 -3.67 -8.96 2.96
N PRO A 99 -3.74 -8.42 1.73
CA PRO A 99 -5.03 -8.27 1.06
C PRO A 99 -5.75 -9.62 1.00
N LEU A 100 -7.05 -9.61 1.33
CA LEU A 100 -7.87 -10.81 1.15
C LEU A 100 -8.01 -11.07 -0.35
N MET A 101 -7.24 -12.01 -0.86
CA MET A 101 -7.26 -12.39 -2.28
C MET A 101 -7.85 -13.79 -2.44
N MET A 102 -8.79 -13.92 -3.36
CA MET A 102 -9.36 -15.24 -3.71
C MET A 102 -8.32 -16.16 -4.36
N GLN A 103 -7.34 -15.57 -5.06
CA GLN A 103 -6.23 -16.27 -5.70
C GLN A 103 -4.95 -15.44 -5.56
N LYS A 104 -3.86 -16.08 -5.20
CA LYS A 104 -2.55 -15.43 -5.14
C LYS A 104 -2.10 -15.12 -6.58
N PRO A 105 -1.64 -13.89 -6.86
CA PRO A 105 -1.16 -13.55 -8.19
C PRO A 105 0.11 -14.33 -8.52
N GLU A 106 0.19 -14.84 -9.74
CA GLU A 106 1.39 -15.50 -10.22
C GLU A 106 2.53 -14.49 -10.40
N PRO A 107 3.77 -14.90 -10.13
CA PRO A 107 4.93 -14.07 -10.42
C PRO A 107 5.08 -13.82 -11.92
N PRO A 108 5.64 -12.68 -12.33
CA PRO A 108 5.90 -12.42 -13.74
C PRO A 108 6.89 -13.45 -14.32
N ALA A 109 6.63 -13.90 -15.53
CA ALA A 109 7.49 -14.87 -16.23
C ALA A 109 8.74 -14.24 -16.84
N ALA A 110 8.74 -12.92 -17.03
CA ALA A 110 9.85 -12.15 -17.60
C ALA A 110 9.81 -10.70 -17.10
N LEU A 111 10.91 -9.97 -17.26
CA LEU A 111 11.01 -8.54 -17.06
C LEU A 111 11.30 -7.85 -18.41
N PRO A 112 10.77 -6.63 -18.64
CA PRO A 112 9.82 -5.91 -17.80
C PRO A 112 8.41 -6.51 -17.87
N ALA A 113 7.61 -6.32 -16.81
CA ALA A 113 6.26 -6.86 -16.75
C ALA A 113 5.24 -5.83 -16.23
N THR A 114 4.00 -5.95 -16.70
CA THR A 114 2.85 -5.23 -16.16
C THR A 114 2.06 -6.13 -15.23
N VAL A 115 1.82 -5.67 -14.00
CA VAL A 115 1.14 -6.43 -12.95
C VAL A 115 0.02 -5.60 -12.32
N GLN A 116 -1.03 -6.28 -11.83
CA GLN A 116 -2.17 -5.61 -11.19
C GLN A 116 -1.95 -5.38 -9.69
N THR A 117 -1.12 -6.21 -9.08
CA THR A 117 -0.81 -6.16 -7.65
C THR A 117 0.60 -6.64 -7.41
N LEU A 118 1.19 -6.25 -6.29
CA LEU A 118 2.51 -6.70 -5.86
C LEU A 118 2.32 -7.73 -4.73
N TYR A 119 3.03 -8.85 -4.83
CA TYR A 119 2.99 -9.90 -3.84
C TYR A 119 4.41 -10.41 -3.55
N TRP A 120 5.16 -9.63 -2.78
CA TRP A 120 6.59 -9.84 -2.55
C TRP A 120 6.91 -11.19 -1.93
N ASP A 121 6.13 -11.65 -0.94
CA ASP A 121 6.36 -12.92 -0.25
C ASP A 121 6.40 -14.13 -1.22
N ASN A 122 5.62 -14.08 -2.31
CA ASN A 122 5.55 -15.14 -3.29
C ASN A 122 6.47 -14.91 -4.50
N TRP A 123 6.82 -13.65 -4.79
CA TRP A 123 7.54 -13.28 -6.01
C TRP A 123 9.04 -13.16 -5.83
N GLN A 124 9.51 -13.01 -4.60
CA GLN A 124 10.92 -12.78 -4.30
C GLN A 124 11.82 -13.83 -4.95
N GLY A 125 11.50 -15.12 -4.78
CA GLY A 125 12.28 -16.21 -5.40
C GLY A 125 12.22 -16.23 -6.92
N SER A 126 11.06 -15.96 -7.51
CA SER A 126 10.89 -15.91 -8.97
C SER A 126 11.63 -14.73 -9.59
N LEU A 127 11.53 -13.55 -8.98
CA LEU A 127 12.26 -12.37 -9.43
C LEU A 127 13.78 -12.55 -9.25
N ALA A 128 14.20 -13.22 -8.18
CA ALA A 128 15.59 -13.56 -7.98
C ALA A 128 16.10 -14.51 -9.08
N ALA A 129 15.30 -15.50 -9.48
CA ALA A 129 15.63 -16.40 -10.58
C ALA A 129 15.73 -15.68 -11.93
N LEU A 130 14.81 -14.73 -12.22
CA LEU A 130 14.82 -13.93 -13.45
C LEU A 130 16.01 -12.97 -13.53
N SER A 131 16.36 -12.35 -12.43
CA SER A 131 17.41 -11.32 -12.36
C SER A 131 18.80 -11.87 -12.06
N GLY A 132 18.89 -13.12 -11.57
CA GLY A 132 20.13 -13.74 -11.12
C GLY A 132 20.67 -13.18 -9.79
N ARG A 133 19.88 -12.45 -9.02
CA ARG A 133 20.26 -11.79 -7.77
C ARG A 133 19.18 -11.88 -6.70
N THR A 134 19.57 -11.84 -5.44
CA THR A 134 18.63 -11.76 -4.32
C THR A 134 17.79 -10.50 -4.43
N VAL A 135 16.48 -10.62 -4.20
CA VAL A 135 15.55 -9.50 -4.20
C VAL A 135 15.10 -9.22 -2.78
N PHE A 136 15.14 -7.95 -2.38
CA PHE A 136 14.68 -7.50 -1.08
C PHE A 136 13.15 -7.67 -0.96
N PRO A 137 12.62 -8.14 0.20
CA PRO A 137 11.22 -8.54 0.32
C PRO A 137 10.22 -7.39 0.48
N PHE A 138 10.67 -6.14 0.43
CA PHE A 138 9.82 -4.97 0.62
C PHE A 138 10.03 -3.95 -0.48
N GLU A 139 8.99 -3.15 -0.71
CA GLU A 139 9.06 -1.98 -1.58
C GLU A 139 9.71 -0.83 -0.84
N VAL A 140 10.60 -0.11 -1.51
CA VAL A 140 11.06 1.21 -1.06
C VAL A 140 10.37 2.25 -1.92
N ARG A 141 9.75 3.25 -1.32
CA ARG A 141 9.16 4.41 -2.00
C ARG A 141 10.17 5.52 -2.05
N ILE A 142 10.46 6.01 -3.24
CA ILE A 142 11.40 7.12 -3.44
C ILE A 142 10.91 8.38 -2.73
N GLN A 143 11.82 9.21 -2.25
CA GLN A 143 11.44 10.52 -1.73
C GLN A 143 10.91 11.43 -2.84
N PRO A 144 9.81 12.18 -2.60
CA PRO A 144 9.17 13.02 -3.63
C PRO A 144 10.06 14.10 -4.23
N ASP A 145 11.03 14.59 -3.46
CA ASP A 145 12.01 15.61 -3.85
C ASP A 145 13.27 15.04 -4.56
N SER A 146 13.33 13.72 -4.73
CA SER A 146 14.41 13.08 -5.47
C SER A 146 14.39 13.49 -6.94
N PRO A 147 15.54 13.80 -7.56
CA PRO A 147 15.61 14.12 -8.99
C PRO A 147 15.19 12.96 -9.91
N HIS A 148 15.14 11.75 -9.36
CA HIS A 148 14.75 10.54 -10.07
C HIS A 148 13.31 10.09 -9.79
N ALA A 149 12.57 10.88 -8.97
CA ALA A 149 11.16 10.60 -8.71
C ALA A 149 10.30 10.96 -9.92
N LEU A 150 9.36 10.07 -10.24
CA LEU A 150 8.21 10.39 -11.08
C LEU A 150 7.19 11.15 -10.24
N VAL A 151 5.89 11.01 -10.50
CA VAL A 151 4.90 11.60 -9.60
C VAL A 151 4.82 10.78 -8.31
N ALA A 152 5.56 11.18 -7.30
CA ALA A 152 5.71 10.47 -6.04
C ALA A 152 4.79 11.04 -4.94
N GLU A 153 3.51 11.17 -5.22
CA GLU A 153 2.49 11.55 -4.24
C GLU A 153 2.06 10.29 -3.47
N TRP A 154 2.77 9.99 -2.38
CA TRP A 154 2.41 8.86 -1.53
C TRP A 154 1.18 9.23 -0.68
N ALA A 155 0.07 8.52 -0.88
CA ALA A 155 -1.07 8.68 0.00
C ALA A 155 -0.64 8.34 1.43
N VAL A 156 -0.53 9.34 2.26
CA VAL A 156 -0.44 9.14 3.70
C VAL A 156 -1.80 8.62 4.11
N VAL A 157 -1.91 7.31 4.35
CA VAL A 157 -3.12 6.70 4.90
C VAL A 157 -3.23 7.12 6.37
N ASN A 158 -3.37 8.41 6.58
CA ASN A 158 -3.84 8.97 7.84
C ASN A 158 -5.37 8.86 7.84
N GLN A 159 -5.86 7.65 8.00
CA GLN A 159 -7.21 7.46 8.54
C GLN A 159 -7.13 7.95 9.99
N SER A 160 -7.39 9.26 10.17
CA SER A 160 -7.34 9.82 11.51
C SER A 160 -8.29 9.03 12.42
N PRO A 161 -7.89 8.65 13.64
CA PRO A 161 -8.74 7.94 14.58
C PRO A 161 -10.10 8.61 14.79
N SER A 162 -10.18 9.92 14.58
CA SER A 162 -11.41 10.72 14.65
C SER A 162 -12.52 10.28 13.67
N LYS A 163 -12.18 9.76 12.47
CA LYS A 163 -13.19 9.22 11.54
C LYS A 163 -13.82 7.94 12.07
N HIS A 164 -13.02 7.05 12.65
CA HIS A 164 -13.54 5.82 13.25
C HIS A 164 -14.41 6.11 14.47
N ILE A 165 -14.03 7.08 15.31
CA ILE A 165 -14.82 7.54 16.44
C ILE A 165 -16.15 8.15 15.94
N GLY A 166 -16.12 8.98 14.90
CA GLY A 166 -17.31 9.54 14.29
C GLY A 166 -18.32 8.47 13.82
N TYR A 167 -17.85 7.46 13.13
CA TYR A 167 -18.68 6.33 12.71
C TYR A 167 -19.20 5.53 13.91
N ALA A 168 -18.37 5.25 14.91
CA ALA A 168 -18.80 4.54 16.11
C ALA A 168 -19.93 5.30 16.83
N VAL A 169 -19.80 6.61 17.05
CA VAL A 169 -20.83 7.45 17.65
C VAL A 169 -22.14 7.38 16.85
N GLN A 170 -22.07 7.45 15.52
CA GLN A 170 -23.24 7.35 14.65
C GLN A 170 -23.95 6.00 14.79
N TRP A 171 -23.21 4.89 14.81
CA TRP A 171 -23.78 3.54 14.98
C TRP A 171 -24.40 3.35 16.35
N PHE A 172 -23.73 3.81 17.42
CA PHE A 172 -24.29 3.73 18.77
C PHE A 172 -25.53 4.61 18.94
N ALA A 173 -25.56 5.80 18.33
CA ALA A 173 -26.74 6.67 18.36
C ALA A 173 -27.94 6.00 17.65
N MET A 174 -27.73 5.40 16.48
CA MET A 174 -28.79 4.65 15.79
C MET A 174 -29.28 3.45 16.62
N ALA A 175 -28.38 2.70 17.23
CA ALA A 175 -28.74 1.58 18.11
C ALA A 175 -29.58 2.06 19.31
N ALA A 176 -29.18 3.16 19.96
CA ALA A 176 -29.92 3.75 21.07
C ALA A 176 -31.36 4.17 20.65
N VAL A 177 -31.51 4.82 19.50
CA VAL A 177 -32.81 5.19 18.94
C VAL A 177 -33.71 3.96 18.70
N LEU A 178 -33.14 2.88 18.12
CA LEU A 178 -33.87 1.64 17.88
C LEU A 178 -34.31 0.98 19.19
N VAL A 179 -33.46 0.97 20.21
CA VAL A 179 -33.81 0.45 21.55
C VAL A 179 -34.92 1.27 22.17
N ILE A 180 -34.84 2.61 22.12
CA ILE A 180 -35.91 3.49 22.64
C ILE A 180 -37.25 3.24 21.91
N ILE A 181 -37.24 3.18 20.59
CA ILE A 181 -38.43 2.87 19.79
C ILE A 181 -39.00 1.48 20.17
N GLY A 182 -38.14 0.48 20.31
CA GLY A 182 -38.51 -0.86 20.73
C GLY A 182 -39.15 -0.88 22.10
N LEU A 183 -38.56 -0.20 23.07
CA LEU A 183 -39.12 -0.09 24.42
C LEU A 183 -40.49 0.62 24.41
N LEU A 184 -40.63 1.70 23.66
CA LEU A 184 -41.89 2.46 23.56
C LEU A 184 -43.02 1.70 22.81
N ARG A 185 -42.64 0.83 21.86
CA ARG A 185 -43.62 0.06 21.05
C ARG A 185 -43.97 -1.29 21.64
N LEU A 186 -43.01 -1.97 22.26
CA LEU A 186 -43.14 -3.36 22.73
C LEU A 186 -43.49 -3.46 24.24
N THR A 187 -43.36 -2.35 24.98
CA THR A 187 -43.68 -2.33 26.41
C THR A 187 -44.76 -1.27 26.71
N ASN A 188 -45.48 -1.47 27.82
CA ASN A 188 -46.48 -0.51 28.31
C ASN A 188 -45.85 0.73 28.99
N LEU A 189 -44.56 1.02 28.70
CA LEU A 189 -43.85 2.15 29.29
C LEU A 189 -44.54 3.48 28.99
N ARG A 190 -45.24 3.58 27.86
CA ARG A 190 -45.98 4.77 27.45
C ARG A 190 -47.13 5.06 28.39
N SER A 191 -47.80 4.04 28.95
CA SER A 191 -48.86 4.20 29.93
C SER A 191 -48.31 4.57 31.31
N LEU A 192 -47.11 4.11 31.65
CA LEU A 192 -46.43 4.45 32.90
C LEU A 192 -45.85 5.88 32.89
N LEU A 193 -45.36 6.36 31.73
CA LEU A 193 -44.84 7.71 31.57
C LEU A 193 -45.92 8.78 31.35
N SER A 194 -47.10 8.39 30.85
CA SER A 194 -48.25 9.31 30.70
C SER A 194 -49.04 9.54 31.99
N GLY A 195 -48.47 9.11 33.11
CA GLY A 195 -48.77 9.47 34.48
C GLY A 195 -50.21 9.76 34.80
N ASN A 196 -50.85 8.84 35.52
CA ASN A 196 -51.89 9.03 36.46
C ASN A 196 -52.03 10.51 36.95
N ARG A 197 -52.83 11.30 36.20
CA ARG A 197 -53.48 12.50 36.74
C ARG A 197 -54.95 12.18 36.87
N THR A 198 -55.26 11.34 37.85
CA THR A 198 -56.57 11.35 38.45
C THR A 198 -56.51 12.38 39.55
N HIS A 199 -56.98 13.58 39.26
CA HIS A 199 -57.43 14.51 40.28
C HIS A 199 -58.90 14.16 40.65
N ASP A 200 -59.10 13.84 41.92
CA ASP A 200 -60.39 13.96 42.61
C ASP A 200 -60.90 15.39 42.52
#